data_2f86c8d5af2ae3919996920d6f98da5e
#
_entry.id   2f86c8d5af2ae3919996920d6f98da5e
#
_cell.length_a   1.000
_cell.length_b   1.000
_cell.length_c   1.000
_cell.angle_alpha   90.00
_cell.angle_beta   90.00
_cell.angle_gamma   90.00
#
_symmetry.space_group_name_H-M   'P 1'
#
loop_
_entity.id
_entity.type
_entity.pdbx_description
1 polymer ?
#
loop_
_entity_poly.entity_id
_entity_poly.type
_entity_poly.pdbx_seq_one_letter_code
_entity_poly.pdbx_strand_id
1 'polypeptide(L)'
;MYKRQSEDYAGKDVVLLCILKGAVQFFSDLSRQMTCNLEMDFMSISSYGNGTRTSGIVRISKDMDLSITGRHVLIVEDIMDSGLTLNHLTNILKTRQPASLRIACLLDKPERRECAISPNYVGFVIPNEFVIGYGLDYMGHFRNLPYVGVKNTDNM
;
A
#
# COMPACT_ATOMS: atom_id res chain seq x y z
N MET A 1 11.89 4.22 8.67
CA MET A 1 10.41 4.17 8.57
C MET A 1 9.78 3.58 9.83
N TYR A 2 9.96 2.31 10.18
CA TYR A 2 9.27 1.63 11.30
C TYR A 2 9.40 2.28 12.70
N LYS A 3 10.50 2.94 13.03
CA LYS A 3 10.65 3.68 14.30
C LYS A 3 9.62 4.79 14.43
N ARG A 4 9.42 5.57 13.38
CA ARG A 4 8.44 6.67 13.36
C ARG A 4 7.01 6.17 13.50
N GLN A 5 6.65 5.04 12.86
CA GLN A 5 5.32 4.46 13.06
C GLN A 5 5.14 3.98 14.50
N SER A 6 6.13 3.31 15.08
CA SER A 6 6.07 2.86 16.48
C SER A 6 5.88 4.02 17.47
N GLU A 7 6.54 5.16 17.23
CA GLU A 7 6.38 6.38 18.04
C GLU A 7 4.99 7.00 17.87
N ASP A 8 4.54 7.17 16.61
CA ASP A 8 3.23 7.79 16.29
C ASP A 8 2.04 6.96 16.81
N TYR A 9 2.22 5.66 16.96
CA TYR A 9 1.20 4.72 17.43
C TYR A 9 1.44 4.18 18.84
N ALA A 10 2.38 4.75 19.59
CA ALA A 10 2.64 4.34 20.96
C ALA A 10 1.37 4.42 21.82
N GLY A 11 1.03 3.32 22.50
CA GLY A 11 -0.15 3.20 23.35
C GLY A 11 -1.50 3.13 22.59
N LYS A 12 -1.48 2.94 21.28
CA LYS A 12 -2.68 2.81 20.45
C LYS A 12 -2.82 1.39 19.92
N ASP A 13 -4.06 0.93 19.78
CA ASP A 13 -4.39 -0.29 19.04
C ASP A 13 -4.52 0.05 17.56
N VAL A 14 -3.71 -0.59 16.73
CA VAL A 14 -3.59 -0.31 15.29
C VAL A 14 -4.05 -1.49 14.47
N VAL A 15 -4.92 -1.27 13.51
CA VAL A 15 -5.16 -2.22 12.42
C VAL A 15 -4.14 -1.94 11.31
N LEU A 16 -3.22 -2.88 11.12
CA LEU A 16 -2.29 -2.85 10.01
C LEU A 16 -2.93 -3.56 8.82
N LEU A 17 -3.24 -2.80 7.76
CA LEU A 17 -4.00 -3.28 6.60
C LEU A 17 -3.09 -3.45 5.40
N CYS A 18 -2.90 -4.70 4.97
CA CYS A 18 -2.13 -5.05 3.78
C CYS A 18 -2.98 -4.96 2.51
N ILE A 19 -2.50 -4.26 1.50
CA ILE A 19 -3.13 -4.29 0.18
C ILE A 19 -2.45 -5.36 -0.67
N LEU A 20 -3.18 -6.44 -0.90
CA LEU A 20 -2.70 -7.60 -1.64
C LEU A 20 -2.67 -7.32 -3.14
N LYS A 21 -1.72 -7.92 -3.89
CA LYS A 21 -0.71 -8.90 -3.47
C LYS A 21 0.65 -8.26 -3.20
N GLY A 22 0.96 -7.13 -3.83
CA GLY A 22 2.30 -6.56 -3.90
C GLY A 22 2.88 -6.17 -2.55
N ALA A 23 2.04 -5.65 -1.65
CA ALA A 23 2.50 -5.18 -0.35
C ALA A 23 2.90 -6.28 0.65
N VAL A 24 2.67 -7.57 0.37
CA VAL A 24 2.80 -8.66 1.35
C VAL A 24 4.19 -8.76 1.98
N GLN A 25 5.25 -8.58 1.21
CA GLN A 25 6.64 -8.67 1.71
C GLN A 25 6.94 -7.49 2.64
N PHE A 26 6.66 -6.28 2.18
CA PHE A 26 6.84 -5.07 2.97
C PHE A 26 5.97 -5.09 4.24
N PHE A 27 4.73 -5.51 4.14
CA PHE A 27 3.82 -5.67 5.28
C PHE A 27 4.39 -6.61 6.33
N SER A 28 4.87 -7.79 5.92
CA SER A 28 5.47 -8.78 6.81
C SER A 28 6.69 -8.21 7.54
N ASP A 29 7.59 -7.53 6.83
CA ASP A 29 8.78 -6.97 7.44
C ASP A 29 8.46 -5.77 8.35
N LEU A 30 7.54 -4.88 7.91
CA LEU A 30 7.11 -3.74 8.70
C LEU A 30 6.44 -4.18 10.01
N SER A 31 5.50 -5.13 9.94
CA SER A 31 4.76 -5.60 11.13
C SER A 31 5.67 -6.14 12.22
N ARG A 32 6.72 -6.86 11.84
CA ARG A 32 7.71 -7.42 12.80
C ARG A 32 8.62 -6.36 13.44
N GLN A 33 8.71 -5.18 12.85
CA GLN A 33 9.54 -4.07 13.34
C GLN A 33 8.76 -3.04 14.16
N MET A 34 7.44 -3.03 14.04
CA MET A 34 6.59 -2.15 14.85
C MET A 34 6.41 -2.72 16.26
N THR A 35 6.50 -1.84 17.27
CA THR A 35 6.44 -2.21 18.70
C THR A 35 5.11 -1.86 19.36
N CYS A 36 4.18 -1.25 18.64
CA CYS A 36 2.82 -0.99 19.12
C CYS A 36 1.93 -2.24 19.02
N ASN A 37 0.78 -2.22 19.68
CA ASN A 37 -0.19 -3.30 19.59
C ASN A 37 -0.83 -3.32 18.19
N LEU A 38 -0.73 -4.44 17.49
CA LEU A 38 -1.18 -4.59 16.09
C LEU A 38 -2.19 -5.73 15.96
N GLU A 39 -3.26 -5.44 15.25
CA GLU A 39 -4.05 -6.46 14.55
C GLU A 39 -3.79 -6.36 13.06
N MET A 40 -3.64 -7.49 12.39
CA MET A 40 -3.30 -7.57 10.96
C MET A 40 -4.53 -7.98 10.16
N ASP A 41 -4.77 -7.28 9.05
CA ASP A 41 -5.83 -7.62 8.11
C ASP A 41 -5.40 -7.38 6.67
N PHE A 42 -6.17 -7.89 5.71
CA PHE A 42 -5.82 -7.94 4.31
C PHE A 42 -7.00 -7.53 3.43
N MET A 43 -6.73 -6.67 2.46
CA MET A 43 -7.67 -6.38 1.38
C MET A 43 -7.05 -6.72 0.04
N SER A 44 -7.90 -7.13 -0.90
CA SER A 44 -7.50 -7.26 -2.30
C SER A 44 -8.37 -6.36 -3.16
N ILE A 45 -7.71 -5.52 -3.92
CA ILE A 45 -8.37 -4.56 -4.80
C ILE A 45 -7.83 -4.74 -6.23
N SER A 46 -8.70 -4.51 -7.19
CA SER A 46 -8.32 -4.44 -8.60
C SER A 46 -8.84 -3.13 -9.19
N SER A 47 -8.01 -2.47 -9.99
CA SER A 47 -8.45 -1.32 -10.78
C SER A 47 -9.39 -1.79 -11.89
N TYR A 48 -10.50 -1.10 -12.06
CA TYR A 48 -11.42 -1.36 -13.16
C TYR A 48 -10.94 -0.63 -14.42
N GLY A 49 -10.59 -1.39 -15.45
CA GLY A 49 -10.20 -0.84 -16.76
C GLY A 49 -9.45 -1.86 -17.60
N ASN A 50 -9.87 -2.01 -18.86
CA ASN A 50 -9.10 -2.73 -19.88
C ASN A 50 -8.06 -1.77 -20.46
N GLY A 51 -6.79 -1.93 -20.08
CA GLY A 51 -5.70 -1.16 -20.67
C GLY A 51 -4.91 -0.30 -19.70
N THR A 52 -4.00 0.48 -20.22
CA THR A 52 -3.00 1.31 -19.52
C THR A 52 -3.55 2.55 -18.79
N ARG A 53 -4.86 2.82 -18.87
CA ARG A 53 -5.52 3.89 -18.13
C ARG A 53 -6.46 3.31 -17.09
N THR A 54 -6.13 3.49 -15.82
CA THR A 54 -7.02 3.18 -14.69
C THR A 54 -8.07 4.28 -14.58
N SER A 55 -9.35 3.91 -14.59
CA SER A 55 -10.47 4.85 -14.39
C SER A 55 -10.55 5.38 -12.95
N GLY A 56 -9.65 4.95 -12.06
CA GLY A 56 -9.69 5.24 -10.63
C GLY A 56 -10.78 4.48 -9.86
N ILE A 57 -11.68 3.78 -10.55
CA ILE A 57 -12.70 2.94 -9.91
C ILE A 57 -12.04 1.63 -9.48
N VAL A 58 -12.20 1.31 -8.20
CA VAL A 58 -11.61 0.13 -7.58
C VAL A 58 -12.71 -0.89 -7.31
N ARG A 59 -12.47 -2.13 -7.69
CA ARG A 59 -13.27 -3.28 -7.27
C ARG A 59 -12.58 -3.95 -6.09
N ILE A 60 -13.28 -4.06 -4.96
CA ILE A 60 -12.81 -4.85 -3.82
C ILE A 60 -13.14 -6.31 -4.12
N SER A 61 -12.11 -7.15 -4.28
CA SER A 61 -12.23 -8.59 -4.51
C SER A 61 -12.16 -9.39 -3.21
N LYS A 62 -11.43 -8.89 -2.20
CA LYS A 62 -11.49 -9.33 -0.82
C LYS A 62 -11.57 -8.09 0.07
N ASP A 63 -12.61 -8.00 0.88
CA ASP A 63 -12.71 -6.97 1.91
C ASP A 63 -11.99 -7.40 3.19
N MET A 64 -11.71 -6.44 4.05
CA MET A 64 -11.16 -6.70 5.38
C MET A 64 -12.19 -7.38 6.27
N ASP A 65 -11.70 -8.21 7.20
CA ASP A 65 -12.55 -8.97 8.12
C ASP A 65 -12.84 -8.18 9.41
N LEU A 66 -11.92 -7.27 9.80
CA LEU A 66 -12.02 -6.47 11.01
C LEU A 66 -12.88 -5.22 10.82
N SER A 67 -13.66 -4.86 11.85
CA SER A 67 -14.27 -3.54 11.92
C SER A 67 -13.22 -2.49 12.27
N ILE A 68 -13.19 -1.38 11.53
CA ILE A 68 -12.26 -0.27 11.77
C ILE A 68 -12.90 0.96 12.40
N THR A 69 -14.19 0.88 12.74
CA THR A 69 -14.90 2.00 13.37
C THR A 69 -14.23 2.40 14.69
N GLY A 70 -13.82 3.66 14.80
CA GLY A 70 -13.11 4.19 15.96
C GLY A 70 -11.68 3.70 16.16
N ARG A 71 -11.10 2.93 15.23
CA ARG A 71 -9.77 2.36 15.34
C ARG A 71 -8.74 3.14 14.51
N HIS A 72 -7.47 3.06 14.90
CA HIS A 72 -6.37 3.58 14.09
C HIS A 72 -6.02 2.57 12.99
N VAL A 73 -6.00 3.01 11.73
CA VAL A 73 -5.70 2.15 10.57
C VAL A 73 -4.45 2.66 9.87
N LEU A 74 -3.50 1.75 9.64
CA LEU A 74 -2.34 1.98 8.80
C LEU A 74 -2.41 1.07 7.58
N ILE A 75 -2.71 1.67 6.42
CA ILE A 75 -2.64 0.99 5.11
C ILE A 75 -1.19 0.78 4.74
N VAL A 76 -0.84 -0.43 4.32
CA VAL A 76 0.49 -0.78 3.81
C VAL A 76 0.39 -1.11 2.34
N GLU A 77 1.16 -0.37 1.53
CA GLU A 77 1.20 -0.47 0.08
C GLU A 77 2.63 -0.66 -0.42
N ASP A 78 2.81 -1.40 -1.48
CA ASP A 78 4.11 -1.62 -2.12
C ASP A 78 4.58 -0.39 -2.90
N ILE A 79 3.71 0.16 -3.74
CA ILE A 79 4.05 1.30 -4.60
C ILE A 79 2.87 2.26 -4.77
N MET A 80 3.15 3.56 -4.67
CA MET A 80 2.21 4.60 -5.04
C MET A 80 2.65 5.27 -6.33
N ASP A 81 1.94 4.97 -7.42
CA ASP A 81 2.13 5.54 -8.75
C ASP A 81 1.18 6.75 -8.94
N SER A 82 0.12 6.65 -9.73
CA SER A 82 -0.85 7.74 -9.94
C SER A 82 -1.59 8.17 -8.66
N GLY A 83 -1.70 7.30 -7.69
CA GLY A 83 -2.42 7.50 -6.44
C GLY A 83 -3.94 7.31 -6.56
N LEU A 84 -4.49 7.15 -7.75
CA LEU A 84 -5.95 7.05 -7.98
C LEU A 84 -6.58 5.90 -7.21
N THR A 85 -5.95 4.73 -7.24
CA THR A 85 -6.41 3.52 -6.53
C THR A 85 -6.48 3.75 -5.03
N LEU A 86 -5.39 4.26 -4.43
CA LEU A 86 -5.35 4.54 -2.99
C LEU A 86 -6.26 5.68 -2.57
N ASN A 87 -6.43 6.70 -3.41
CA ASN A 87 -7.37 7.78 -3.16
C ASN A 87 -8.81 7.25 -3.08
N HIS A 88 -9.20 6.39 -4.01
CA HIS A 88 -10.52 5.77 -4.00
C HIS A 88 -10.70 4.86 -2.78
N LEU A 89 -9.71 4.00 -2.49
CA LEU A 89 -9.72 3.12 -1.33
C LEU A 89 -9.83 3.89 -0.02
N THR A 90 -9.03 4.93 0.17
CA THR A 90 -9.08 5.75 1.39
C THR A 90 -10.44 6.43 1.58
N ASN A 91 -11.09 6.86 0.51
CA ASN A 91 -12.43 7.42 0.58
C ASN A 91 -13.47 6.38 1.02
N ILE A 92 -13.39 5.14 0.51
CA ILE A 92 -14.24 4.03 0.98
C ILE A 92 -13.98 3.74 2.46
N LEU A 93 -12.72 3.61 2.87
CA LEU A 93 -12.39 3.30 4.27
C LEU A 93 -12.79 4.42 5.24
N LYS A 94 -12.74 5.67 4.83
CA LYS A 94 -13.22 6.81 5.64
C LYS A 94 -14.73 6.71 5.95
N THR A 95 -15.54 6.14 5.07
CA THR A 95 -16.98 5.94 5.36
C THR A 95 -17.22 4.96 6.50
N ARG A 96 -16.22 4.12 6.85
CA ARG A 96 -16.26 3.19 7.99
C ARG A 96 -15.84 3.84 9.32
N GLN A 97 -15.64 5.15 9.34
CA GLN A 97 -15.39 5.98 10.52
C GLN A 97 -14.17 5.53 11.37
N PRO A 98 -12.98 5.30 10.80
CA PRO A 98 -11.78 5.04 11.60
C PRO A 98 -11.40 6.28 12.42
N ALA A 99 -10.77 6.08 13.60
CA ALA A 99 -10.22 7.17 14.39
C ALA A 99 -9.07 7.91 13.67
N SER A 100 -8.29 7.16 12.89
CA SER A 100 -7.31 7.71 11.96
C SER A 100 -7.06 6.73 10.81
N LEU A 101 -6.73 7.27 9.64
CA LEU A 101 -6.36 6.50 8.45
C LEU A 101 -5.07 7.09 7.89
N ARG A 102 -3.99 6.31 7.89
CA ARG A 102 -2.69 6.70 7.33
C ARG A 102 -2.19 5.65 6.36
N ILE A 103 -1.21 6.03 5.53
CA ILE A 103 -0.62 5.18 4.50
C ILE A 103 0.88 5.08 4.74
N ALA A 104 1.39 3.84 4.77
CA ALA A 104 2.80 3.51 4.64
C ALA A 104 3.03 2.90 3.26
N CYS A 105 3.87 3.55 2.46
CA CYS A 105 4.21 3.11 1.12
C CYS A 105 5.71 2.79 1.04
N LEU A 106 6.06 1.63 0.47
CA LEU A 106 7.47 1.28 0.31
C LEU A 106 8.12 2.17 -0.75
N LEU A 107 7.49 2.28 -1.93
CA LEU A 107 7.99 3.03 -3.07
C LEU A 107 7.00 4.13 -3.47
N ASP A 108 7.48 5.35 -3.60
CA ASP A 108 6.67 6.50 -4.01
C ASP A 108 7.19 7.10 -5.32
N LYS A 109 6.29 7.29 -6.30
CA LYS A 109 6.57 7.97 -7.57
C LYS A 109 5.79 9.28 -7.65
N PRO A 110 6.22 10.35 -6.98
CA PRO A 110 5.47 11.60 -6.91
C PRO A 110 5.24 12.25 -8.28
N GLU A 111 6.16 12.05 -9.23
CA GLU A 111 6.03 12.58 -10.61
C GLU A 111 4.85 11.98 -11.39
N ARG A 112 4.37 10.80 -10.97
CA ARG A 112 3.24 10.10 -11.58
C ARG A 112 1.90 10.45 -10.96
N ARG A 113 1.87 11.32 -9.94
CA ARG A 113 0.67 11.61 -9.17
C ARG A 113 -0.39 12.33 -10.00
N GLU A 114 -1.60 11.79 -10.01
CA GLU A 114 -2.76 12.33 -10.73
C GLU A 114 -3.85 12.87 -9.78
N CYS A 115 -3.68 12.73 -8.47
CA CYS A 115 -4.64 13.21 -7.46
C CYS A 115 -3.94 13.68 -6.19
N ALA A 116 -4.64 14.46 -5.38
CA ALA A 116 -4.11 15.07 -4.16
C ALA A 116 -4.06 14.05 -3.01
N ILE A 117 -3.24 13.01 -3.15
CA ILE A 117 -2.95 12.03 -2.11
C ILE A 117 -1.45 11.88 -1.93
N SER A 118 -1.00 11.79 -0.69
CA SER A 118 0.39 11.52 -0.35
C SER A 118 0.46 10.49 0.78
N PRO A 119 1.44 9.58 0.75
CA PRO A 119 1.64 8.65 1.86
C PRO A 119 2.17 9.40 3.08
N ASN A 120 1.77 8.95 4.27
CA ASN A 120 2.25 9.50 5.54
C ASN A 120 3.67 9.02 5.87
N TYR A 121 3.99 7.82 5.40
CA TYR A 121 5.30 7.19 5.59
C TYR A 121 5.78 6.64 4.26
N VAL A 122 6.94 7.09 3.82
CA VAL A 122 7.59 6.68 2.55
C VAL A 122 8.87 5.95 2.85
N GLY A 123 9.07 4.79 2.23
CA GLY A 123 10.32 4.08 2.24
C GLY A 123 11.35 4.75 1.35
N PHE A 124 11.06 4.79 0.07
CA PHE A 124 11.92 5.36 -0.95
C PHE A 124 11.11 6.12 -1.99
N VAL A 125 11.60 7.29 -2.37
CA VAL A 125 11.14 7.99 -3.57
C VAL A 125 11.95 7.47 -4.75
N ILE A 126 11.27 7.05 -5.80
CA ILE A 126 11.91 6.50 -6.99
C ILE A 126 11.45 7.24 -8.26
N PRO A 127 12.29 7.25 -9.32
CA PRO A 127 11.90 7.80 -10.62
C PRO A 127 10.81 6.93 -11.29
N ASN A 128 10.30 7.42 -12.44
CA ASN A 128 9.30 6.69 -13.20
C ASN A 128 9.91 5.51 -13.98
N GLU A 129 10.35 4.48 -13.26
CA GLU A 129 10.87 3.23 -13.81
C GLU A 129 9.94 2.06 -13.49
N PHE A 130 9.96 1.03 -14.34
CA PHE A 130 9.22 -0.19 -14.06
C PHE A 130 10.04 -1.08 -13.13
N VAL A 131 9.51 -1.34 -11.93
CA VAL A 131 10.20 -2.08 -10.88
C VAL A 131 9.51 -3.41 -10.58
N ILE A 132 10.29 -4.42 -10.23
CA ILE A 132 9.87 -5.78 -9.90
C ILE A 132 10.58 -6.27 -8.64
N GLY A 133 10.04 -7.31 -8.05
CA GLY A 133 10.63 -7.95 -6.86
C GLY A 133 10.11 -7.39 -5.54
N TYR A 134 10.39 -8.07 -4.46
CA TYR A 134 9.95 -7.77 -3.11
C TYR A 134 8.42 -7.52 -3.01
N GLY A 135 7.65 -8.40 -3.67
CA GLY A 135 6.20 -8.30 -3.78
C GLY A 135 5.69 -7.77 -5.11
N LEU A 136 6.44 -6.87 -5.75
CA LEU A 136 6.11 -6.30 -7.08
C LEU A 136 6.28 -7.33 -8.18
N ASP A 137 5.39 -7.29 -9.19
CA ASP A 137 5.38 -8.28 -10.25
C ASP A 137 5.49 -7.69 -11.67
N TYR A 138 5.82 -8.59 -12.58
CA TYR A 138 5.57 -8.45 -14.01
C TYR A 138 4.85 -9.71 -14.50
N MET A 139 3.63 -9.55 -15.01
CA MET A 139 2.77 -10.64 -15.49
C MET A 139 2.58 -11.78 -14.46
N GLY A 140 2.50 -11.45 -13.18
CA GLY A 140 2.35 -12.39 -12.08
C GLY A 140 3.63 -13.01 -11.55
N HIS A 141 4.78 -12.75 -12.18
CA HIS A 141 6.08 -13.31 -11.82
C HIS A 141 6.95 -12.31 -11.03
N PHE A 142 8.05 -12.79 -10.45
CA PHE A 142 9.11 -12.02 -9.77
C PHE A 142 8.76 -11.49 -8.37
N ARG A 143 7.56 -11.67 -7.83
CA ARG A 143 7.21 -11.21 -6.48
C ARG A 143 8.09 -11.81 -5.37
N ASN A 144 8.70 -12.96 -5.63
CA ASN A 144 9.55 -13.70 -4.69
C ASN A 144 11.01 -13.22 -4.65
N LEU A 145 11.43 -12.30 -5.51
CA LEU A 145 12.79 -11.77 -5.45
C LEU A 145 13.00 -11.02 -4.12
N PRO A 146 14.15 -11.23 -3.42
CA PRO A 146 14.38 -10.62 -2.12
C PRO A 146 14.83 -9.15 -2.20
N TYR A 147 14.76 -8.55 -3.37
CA TYR A 147 15.15 -7.17 -3.66
C TYR A 147 14.17 -6.54 -4.66
N VAL A 148 14.19 -5.21 -4.73
CA VAL A 148 13.55 -4.45 -5.81
C VAL A 148 14.56 -4.18 -6.91
N GLY A 149 14.22 -4.51 -8.14
CA GLY A 149 15.04 -4.27 -9.32
C GLY A 149 14.28 -3.52 -10.41
N VAL A 150 14.99 -2.79 -11.26
CA VAL A 150 14.44 -2.18 -12.47
C VAL A 150 14.37 -3.22 -13.58
N LYS A 151 13.22 -3.33 -14.23
CA LYS A 151 13.05 -4.17 -15.41
C LYS A 151 13.33 -3.33 -16.65
N ASN A 152 14.39 -3.67 -17.40
CA ASN A 152 14.62 -3.07 -18.70
C ASN A 152 13.52 -3.47 -19.67
N THR A 153 12.83 -2.48 -20.21
CA THR A 153 11.72 -2.66 -21.16
C THR A 153 12.21 -2.74 -22.63
N ASP A 154 13.51 -2.59 -22.86
CA ASP A 154 14.11 -2.53 -24.22
C ASP A 154 14.09 -3.87 -24.97
N ASN A 155 13.58 -4.95 -24.36
CA ASN A 155 13.45 -6.28 -24.96
C ASN A 155 12.00 -6.82 -24.94
N MET A 156 11.01 -5.94 -25.15
CA MET A 156 9.62 -6.35 -25.34
C MET A 156 9.17 -6.19 -26.78
#